data_4a398b7ec6f4c2f84bcd0852985d79ae
#
_entry.id   4a398b7ec6f4c2f84bcd0852985d79ae
#
_cell.length_a   1.000
_cell.length_b   1.000
_cell.length_c   1.000
_cell.angle_alpha   90.00
_cell.angle_beta   90.00
_cell.angle_gamma   90.00
#
_symmetry.space_group_name_H-M   'P 1'
#
loop_
_entity.id
_entity.type
_entity.pdbx_description
1 polymer ?
#
loop_
_entity_poly.entity_id
_entity_poly.type
_entity_poly.pdbx_seq_one_letter_code
_entity_poly.pdbx_strand_id
1 'polypeptide(L)'
;MSNQSYDVVIIGAGIIGSAIGYELAKQGRSTLNLDMLPAAGYGSTSNSCAIIRLYYSTLDGCAMAYDGYHYWKDWRHYLNAPQNENIAKFHDCGTLIMKTEQNGGLKKQLKHIDRLDIPHQHLSNEQIIDRYPFYDVSSFGEAKTLGDPEFGKPAVGDIDGAVFFPYGGYISDPQFATRNIQLAAERVGAKFIFNSRVKSIPTINGKVSGVTLDDGTIIESPVVINVAGPHSNKINLLAGADSDMNISTRALRQEVAHVRAPDGVDYSAFASVISDSDIAVYSRPEIGNNILIGSEDPECDEHVFVDPDNYDKSFTDQWTLQAQRMGQRIPSLGIPTKLSGCVDLYDVTEDWIPIYDKSCIEGYYMACGSSGNQFKNAPVAAKAMAQLIEYCESGANHDKDPLQYQLNSVEHIINMGTFSRLREVNQDSSFSVLG
;
A
#
# COMPACT_ATOMS: atom_id res chain seq x y z
N MET A 1 26.08 11.46 27.83
CA MET A 1 25.53 10.86 26.63
C MET A 1 25.73 11.89 25.53
N SER A 2 26.37 11.56 24.39
CA SER A 2 26.52 12.52 23.29
C SER A 2 25.13 12.72 22.67
N ASN A 3 24.62 13.95 22.68
CA ASN A 3 23.40 14.26 21.91
C ASN A 3 23.68 13.92 20.44
N GLN A 4 22.86 13.03 19.89
CA GLN A 4 22.88 12.76 18.45
C GLN A 4 21.95 13.77 17.77
N SER A 5 22.41 14.37 16.70
CA SER A 5 21.63 15.35 15.92
C SER A 5 21.59 14.94 14.44
N TYR A 6 20.42 15.05 13.84
CA TYR A 6 20.17 14.78 12.44
C TYR A 6 19.30 15.89 11.84
N ASP A 7 19.43 16.12 10.53
CA ASP A 7 18.54 17.07 9.84
C ASP A 7 17.09 16.55 9.82
N VAL A 8 16.93 15.21 9.72
CA VAL A 8 15.62 14.56 9.66
C VAL A 8 15.63 13.27 10.45
N VAL A 9 14.63 13.09 11.32
CA VAL A 9 14.29 11.81 11.95
C VAL A 9 13.00 11.26 11.34
N ILE A 10 13.03 9.99 10.92
CA ILE A 10 11.91 9.28 10.31
C ILE A 10 11.49 8.16 11.24
N ILE A 11 10.24 8.18 11.71
CA ILE A 11 9.67 7.18 12.60
C ILE A 11 8.99 6.10 11.75
N GLY A 12 9.67 4.98 11.58
CA GLY A 12 9.29 3.84 10.75
C GLY A 12 10.34 3.54 9.68
N ALA A 13 10.67 2.27 9.51
CA ALA A 13 11.55 1.74 8.49
C ALA A 13 10.83 0.70 7.60
N GLY A 14 9.53 0.88 7.39
CA GLY A 14 8.78 0.20 6.32
C GLY A 14 9.21 0.69 4.94
N ILE A 15 8.55 0.20 3.90
CA ILE A 15 8.89 0.53 2.50
C ILE A 15 8.85 2.05 2.25
N ILE A 16 7.83 2.77 2.74
CA ILE A 16 7.68 4.22 2.54
C ILE A 16 8.72 4.98 3.36
N GLY A 17 8.91 4.65 4.65
CA GLY A 17 9.87 5.33 5.51
C GLY A 17 11.30 5.16 5.03
N SER A 18 11.67 3.95 4.58
CA SER A 18 12.99 3.68 3.99
C SER A 18 13.20 4.45 2.69
N ALA A 19 12.16 4.57 1.85
CA ALA A 19 12.23 5.34 0.60
C ALA A 19 12.37 6.86 0.87
N ILE A 20 11.65 7.40 1.87
CA ILE A 20 11.79 8.81 2.27
C ILE A 20 13.21 9.07 2.78
N GLY A 21 13.76 8.19 3.63
CA GLY A 21 15.13 8.31 4.11
C GLY A 21 16.15 8.31 2.95
N TYR A 22 15.92 7.46 1.95
CA TYR A 22 16.74 7.39 0.75
C TYR A 22 16.70 8.70 -0.07
N GLU A 23 15.50 9.21 -0.37
CA GLU A 23 15.37 10.43 -1.19
C GLU A 23 15.95 11.68 -0.47
N LEU A 24 15.73 11.82 0.83
CA LEU A 24 16.27 12.92 1.63
C LEU A 24 17.80 12.83 1.76
N ALA A 25 18.36 11.63 1.97
CA ALA A 25 19.80 11.44 2.03
C ALA A 25 20.48 11.72 0.68
N LYS A 26 19.84 11.41 -0.44
CA LYS A 26 20.31 11.82 -1.79
C LYS A 26 20.40 13.34 -1.96
N GLN A 27 19.57 14.10 -1.25
CA GLN A 27 19.62 15.57 -1.21
C GLN A 27 20.72 16.11 -0.28
N GLY A 28 21.51 15.22 0.36
CA GLY A 28 22.58 15.57 1.27
C GLY A 28 22.16 15.83 2.72
N ARG A 29 20.89 15.51 3.09
CA ARG A 29 20.42 15.63 4.47
C ARG A 29 20.93 14.45 5.30
N SER A 30 21.37 14.72 6.51
CA SER A 30 21.62 13.66 7.50
C SER A 30 20.29 13.09 8.01
N THR A 31 20.00 11.84 7.66
CA THR A 31 18.73 11.18 7.99
C THR A 31 18.94 10.03 8.96
N LEU A 32 17.95 9.84 9.86
CA LEU A 32 17.86 8.71 10.75
C LEU A 32 16.48 8.09 10.68
N ASN A 33 16.39 6.83 10.24
CA ASN A 33 15.19 6.01 10.39
C ASN A 33 15.22 5.26 11.72
N LEU A 34 14.15 5.38 12.49
CA LEU A 34 13.94 4.66 13.75
C LEU A 34 12.84 3.63 13.56
N ASP A 35 13.05 2.41 14.01
CA ASP A 35 11.99 1.40 14.03
C ASP A 35 12.04 0.59 15.34
N MET A 36 10.87 0.29 15.88
CA MET A 36 10.76 -0.56 17.07
C MET A 36 10.99 -2.04 16.77
N LEU A 37 10.93 -2.44 15.51
CA LEU A 37 11.15 -3.80 15.03
C LEU A 37 12.64 -4.04 14.69
N PRO A 38 13.08 -5.31 14.53
CA PRO A 38 14.50 -5.65 14.45
C PRO A 38 15.15 -5.34 13.10
N ALA A 39 14.38 -5.03 12.05
CA ALA A 39 14.92 -4.74 10.73
C ALA A 39 13.93 -3.95 9.87
N ALA A 40 14.42 -3.34 8.80
CA ALA A 40 13.59 -2.66 7.82
C ALA A 40 12.56 -3.60 7.17
N GLY A 41 11.34 -3.12 7.01
CA GLY A 41 10.26 -3.86 6.37
C GLY A 41 9.60 -4.94 7.24
N TYR A 42 9.95 -5.08 8.51
CA TYR A 42 9.42 -6.14 9.41
C TYR A 42 7.99 -5.87 9.93
N GLY A 43 7.44 -4.67 9.73
CA GLY A 43 6.04 -4.36 10.01
C GLY A 43 5.11 -4.85 8.91
N SER A 44 3.97 -4.19 8.71
CA SER A 44 2.97 -4.54 7.69
C SER A 44 3.56 -4.68 6.27
N THR A 45 4.71 -4.08 6.01
CA THR A 45 5.41 -4.23 4.74
C THR A 45 5.76 -5.69 4.43
N SER A 46 6.25 -6.47 5.42
CA SER A 46 6.65 -7.88 5.20
C SER A 46 5.49 -8.77 4.78
N ASN A 47 4.28 -8.44 5.24
CA ASN A 47 3.04 -9.17 4.96
C ASN A 47 2.22 -8.53 3.83
N SER A 48 2.77 -7.51 3.16
CA SER A 48 2.12 -6.88 2.01
C SER A 48 2.00 -7.84 0.84
N CYS A 49 0.87 -7.83 0.16
CA CYS A 49 0.71 -8.52 -1.12
C CYS A 49 1.62 -7.93 -2.21
N ALA A 50 2.17 -6.75 -1.99
CA ALA A 50 3.11 -6.03 -2.85
C ALA A 50 2.67 -5.95 -4.32
N ILE A 51 1.37 -5.74 -4.52
CA ILE A 51 0.74 -5.63 -5.84
C ILE A 51 1.04 -4.26 -6.44
N ILE A 52 1.44 -4.27 -7.70
CA ILE A 52 1.65 -3.10 -8.55
C ILE A 52 0.51 -3.06 -9.56
N ARG A 53 -0.59 -2.41 -9.21
CA ARG A 53 -1.74 -2.18 -10.10
C ARG A 53 -1.87 -0.70 -10.40
N LEU A 54 -2.55 -0.33 -11.51
CA LEU A 54 -2.57 1.03 -12.06
C LEU A 54 -3.91 1.74 -11.96
N TYR A 55 -4.96 1.05 -11.54
CA TYR A 55 -6.33 1.54 -11.49
C TYR A 55 -6.77 1.87 -10.06
N TYR A 56 -7.31 3.07 -9.90
CA TYR A 56 -7.79 3.63 -8.63
C TYR A 56 -9.04 4.48 -8.88
N SER A 57 -9.76 4.84 -7.81
CA SER A 57 -10.96 5.65 -7.88
C SER A 57 -10.69 7.12 -8.27
N THR A 58 -9.46 7.60 -8.06
CA THR A 58 -9.05 8.98 -8.36
C THR A 58 -8.03 9.04 -9.49
N LEU A 59 -8.01 10.17 -10.22
CA LEU A 59 -7.03 10.41 -11.29
C LEU A 59 -5.61 10.45 -10.73
N ASP A 60 -5.40 11.17 -9.62
CA ASP A 60 -4.08 11.28 -8.97
C ASP A 60 -3.59 9.92 -8.45
N GLY A 61 -4.52 9.08 -7.95
CA GLY A 61 -4.21 7.70 -7.55
C GLY A 61 -3.73 6.83 -8.72
N CYS A 62 -4.40 6.91 -9.87
CA CYS A 62 -3.98 6.23 -11.09
C CYS A 62 -2.62 6.74 -11.59
N ALA A 63 -2.44 8.05 -11.65
CA ALA A 63 -1.21 8.68 -12.12
C ALA A 63 -0.01 8.33 -11.25
N MET A 64 -0.19 8.41 -9.92
CA MET A 64 0.84 8.05 -8.94
C MET A 64 1.22 6.57 -9.02
N ALA A 65 0.23 5.68 -9.21
CA ALA A 65 0.47 4.26 -9.36
C ALA A 65 1.21 3.93 -10.66
N TYR A 66 0.90 4.63 -11.75
CA TYR A 66 1.58 4.45 -13.04
C TYR A 66 3.02 4.98 -13.00
N ASP A 67 3.27 6.14 -12.39
CA ASP A 67 4.64 6.62 -12.15
C ASP A 67 5.41 5.63 -11.26
N GLY A 68 4.77 5.11 -10.20
CA GLY A 68 5.32 4.08 -9.32
C GLY A 68 5.73 2.80 -10.06
N TYR A 69 4.92 2.33 -11.01
CA TYR A 69 5.24 1.17 -11.84
C TYR A 69 6.61 1.32 -12.55
N HIS A 70 6.91 2.49 -13.08
CA HIS A 70 8.17 2.72 -13.79
C HIS A 70 9.39 2.60 -12.87
N TYR A 71 9.31 2.98 -11.59
CA TYR A 71 10.37 2.75 -10.62
C TYR A 71 10.58 1.26 -10.33
N TRP A 72 9.51 0.49 -10.18
CA TRP A 72 9.61 -0.95 -9.97
C TRP A 72 10.13 -1.69 -11.21
N LYS A 73 9.76 -1.23 -12.39
CA LYS A 73 10.25 -1.76 -13.67
C LYS A 73 11.76 -1.60 -13.79
N ASP A 74 12.28 -0.47 -13.33
CA ASP A 74 13.71 -0.15 -13.36
C ASP A 74 14.29 -0.03 -11.94
N TRP A 75 13.94 -1.00 -11.09
CA TRP A 75 14.24 -1.00 -9.66
C TRP A 75 15.73 -0.86 -9.36
N ARG A 76 16.58 -1.56 -10.11
CA ARG A 76 18.04 -1.49 -9.96
C ARG A 76 18.57 -0.08 -10.21
N HIS A 77 18.10 0.57 -11.24
CA HIS A 77 18.51 1.93 -11.59
C HIS A 77 18.03 2.94 -10.53
N TYR A 78 16.79 2.83 -10.11
CA TYR A 78 16.27 3.70 -9.04
C TYR A 78 17.11 3.64 -7.77
N LEU A 79 17.53 2.45 -7.37
CA LEU A 79 18.37 2.23 -6.19
C LEU A 79 19.84 2.57 -6.41
N ASN A 80 20.27 2.85 -7.64
CA ASN A 80 21.69 2.89 -8.01
C ASN A 80 22.45 1.66 -7.46
N ALA A 81 21.82 0.47 -7.58
CA ALA A 81 22.34 -0.76 -6.99
C ALA A 81 23.47 -1.34 -7.83
N PRO A 82 24.58 -1.80 -7.22
CA PRO A 82 25.66 -2.50 -7.93
C PRO A 82 25.14 -3.71 -8.71
N GLN A 83 25.81 -4.05 -9.83
CA GLN A 83 25.38 -5.14 -10.70
C GLN A 83 25.37 -6.52 -10.01
N ASN A 84 26.25 -6.72 -9.03
CA ASN A 84 26.35 -7.95 -8.25
C ASN A 84 25.46 -7.95 -7.00
N GLU A 85 24.71 -6.90 -6.73
CA GLU A 85 23.75 -6.87 -5.63
C GLU A 85 22.46 -7.62 -6.01
N ASN A 86 22.01 -8.51 -5.16
CA ASN A 86 20.71 -9.14 -5.32
C ASN A 86 19.62 -8.11 -5.00
N ILE A 87 18.61 -8.04 -5.86
CA ILE A 87 17.45 -7.17 -5.68
C ILE A 87 16.15 -7.98 -5.76
N ALA A 88 15.11 -7.47 -5.09
CA ALA A 88 13.77 -8.05 -5.15
C ALA A 88 13.28 -8.08 -6.60
N LYS A 89 12.62 -9.19 -6.95
CA LYS A 89 12.12 -9.40 -8.32
C LYS A 89 10.75 -8.79 -8.48
N PHE A 90 10.59 -7.93 -9.48
CA PHE A 90 9.31 -7.51 -9.98
C PHE A 90 8.82 -8.51 -11.05
N HIS A 91 7.66 -9.10 -10.81
CA HIS A 91 6.94 -9.93 -11.77
C HIS A 91 5.96 -9.04 -12.52
N ASP A 92 6.40 -8.52 -13.67
CA ASP A 92 5.62 -7.67 -14.56
C ASP A 92 4.70 -8.56 -15.43
N CYS A 93 3.62 -9.03 -14.82
CA CYS A 93 2.74 -10.05 -15.39
C CYS A 93 1.37 -9.52 -15.82
N GLY A 94 1.17 -8.21 -15.69
CA GLY A 94 -0.09 -7.54 -15.93
C GLY A 94 -1.11 -7.72 -14.81
N THR A 95 -2.20 -6.96 -14.94
CA THR A 95 -3.32 -7.00 -13.99
C THR A 95 -4.64 -7.14 -14.75
N LEU A 96 -5.61 -7.82 -14.15
CA LEU A 96 -6.92 -8.10 -14.72
C LEU A 96 -8.01 -7.65 -13.75
N ILE A 97 -9.04 -6.95 -14.26
CA ILE A 97 -10.25 -6.62 -13.50
C ILE A 97 -11.43 -7.29 -14.18
N MET A 98 -12.16 -8.14 -13.46
CA MET A 98 -13.41 -8.71 -13.96
C MET A 98 -14.47 -7.62 -14.10
N LYS A 99 -15.19 -7.62 -15.22
CA LYS A 99 -16.33 -6.71 -15.46
C LYS A 99 -17.59 -7.36 -14.90
N THR A 100 -18.13 -6.76 -13.84
CA THR A 100 -19.31 -7.24 -13.15
C THR A 100 -20.27 -6.09 -12.85
N GLU A 101 -21.53 -6.40 -12.52
CA GLU A 101 -22.50 -5.37 -12.11
C GLU A 101 -22.06 -4.64 -10.83
N GLN A 102 -21.36 -5.34 -9.92
CA GLN A 102 -20.86 -4.80 -8.65
C GLN A 102 -19.67 -3.83 -8.85
N ASN A 103 -19.06 -3.84 -10.03
CA ASN A 103 -17.94 -2.98 -10.34
C ASN A 103 -18.37 -1.65 -10.98
N GLY A 104 -19.32 -0.96 -10.35
CA GLY A 104 -19.86 0.32 -10.84
C GLY A 104 -18.82 1.43 -10.99
N GLY A 105 -17.73 1.38 -10.20
CA GLY A 105 -16.60 2.31 -10.27
C GLY A 105 -15.70 2.11 -11.50
N LEU A 106 -15.71 0.94 -12.16
CA LEU A 106 -14.78 0.62 -13.25
C LEU A 106 -14.88 1.61 -14.42
N LYS A 107 -16.06 2.03 -14.80
CA LYS A 107 -16.25 3.04 -15.87
C LYS A 107 -15.59 4.37 -15.54
N LYS A 108 -15.58 4.77 -14.26
CA LYS A 108 -14.90 5.98 -13.80
C LYS A 108 -13.38 5.79 -13.82
N GLN A 109 -12.91 4.66 -13.32
CA GLN A 109 -11.49 4.30 -13.33
C GLN A 109 -10.94 4.27 -14.77
N LEU A 110 -11.67 3.68 -15.74
CA LEU A 110 -11.26 3.63 -17.14
C LEU A 110 -11.15 5.03 -17.76
N LYS A 111 -11.99 6.00 -17.40
CA LYS A 111 -11.83 7.39 -17.85
C LYS A 111 -10.53 8.02 -17.35
N HIS A 112 -10.09 7.69 -16.14
CA HIS A 112 -8.79 8.14 -15.61
C HIS A 112 -7.64 7.45 -16.35
N ILE A 113 -7.76 6.15 -16.61
CA ILE A 113 -6.81 5.34 -17.37
C ILE A 113 -6.64 5.89 -18.80
N ASP A 114 -7.75 6.16 -19.50
CA ASP A 114 -7.75 6.75 -20.84
C ASP A 114 -7.08 8.14 -20.86
N ARG A 115 -7.39 8.98 -19.86
CA ARG A 115 -6.80 10.32 -19.75
C ARG A 115 -5.29 10.32 -19.53
N LEU A 116 -4.77 9.24 -18.92
CA LEU A 116 -3.34 9.05 -18.65
C LEU A 116 -2.65 8.21 -19.74
N ASP A 117 -3.34 7.87 -20.81
CA ASP A 117 -2.85 7.01 -21.89
C ASP A 117 -2.27 5.67 -21.38
N ILE A 118 -2.86 5.11 -20.31
CA ILE A 118 -2.43 3.83 -19.76
C ILE A 118 -2.96 2.70 -20.63
N PRO A 119 -2.09 1.87 -21.25
CA PRO A 119 -2.52 0.79 -22.14
C PRO A 119 -3.39 -0.24 -21.42
N HIS A 120 -4.53 -0.58 -22.01
CA HIS A 120 -5.42 -1.62 -21.54
C HIS A 120 -6.20 -2.29 -22.68
N GLN A 121 -6.78 -3.45 -22.42
CA GLN A 121 -7.54 -4.24 -23.38
C GLN A 121 -8.80 -4.77 -22.73
N HIS A 122 -9.91 -4.77 -23.48
CA HIS A 122 -11.12 -5.46 -23.07
C HIS A 122 -11.08 -6.91 -23.56
N LEU A 123 -11.32 -7.85 -22.65
CA LEU A 123 -11.38 -9.28 -22.94
C LEU A 123 -12.84 -9.75 -22.86
N SER A 124 -13.24 -10.64 -23.79
CA SER A 124 -14.48 -11.39 -23.70
C SER A 124 -14.34 -12.58 -22.74
N ASN A 125 -15.46 -13.22 -22.38
CA ASN A 125 -15.45 -14.43 -21.56
C ASN A 125 -14.69 -15.58 -22.22
N GLU A 126 -14.79 -15.75 -23.54
CA GLU A 126 -14.02 -16.74 -24.30
C GLU A 126 -12.51 -16.47 -24.16
N GLN A 127 -12.09 -15.21 -24.26
CA GLN A 127 -10.68 -14.84 -24.10
C GLN A 127 -10.18 -15.02 -22.66
N ILE A 128 -11.06 -14.88 -21.66
CA ILE A 128 -10.72 -15.20 -20.26
C ILE A 128 -10.52 -16.71 -20.10
N ILE A 129 -11.43 -17.53 -20.64
CA ILE A 129 -11.34 -18.99 -20.58
C ILE A 129 -10.11 -19.51 -21.33
N ASP A 130 -9.80 -18.95 -22.49
CA ASP A 130 -8.58 -19.30 -23.24
C ASP A 130 -7.31 -19.00 -22.44
N ARG A 131 -7.30 -17.89 -21.71
CA ARG A 131 -6.16 -17.47 -20.89
C ARG A 131 -6.07 -18.20 -19.56
N TYR A 132 -7.24 -18.48 -18.94
CA TYR A 132 -7.38 -19.13 -17.63
C TYR A 132 -8.37 -20.31 -17.74
N PRO A 133 -7.98 -21.46 -18.31
CA PRO A 133 -8.92 -22.54 -18.62
C PRO A 133 -9.52 -23.23 -17.40
N PHE A 134 -9.09 -22.87 -16.21
CA PHE A 134 -9.60 -23.36 -14.94
C PHE A 134 -10.59 -22.38 -14.25
N TYR A 135 -10.89 -21.23 -14.90
CA TYR A 135 -11.79 -20.22 -14.37
C TYR A 135 -13.24 -20.50 -14.83
N ASP A 136 -14.16 -20.35 -13.88
CA ASP A 136 -15.60 -20.25 -14.14
C ASP A 136 -15.96 -18.77 -14.36
N VAL A 137 -16.61 -18.43 -15.45
CA VAL A 137 -17.03 -17.07 -15.79
C VAL A 137 -18.49 -16.79 -15.44
N SER A 138 -19.20 -17.74 -14.78
CA SER A 138 -20.54 -17.50 -14.24
C SER A 138 -20.52 -16.30 -13.29
N SER A 139 -21.56 -15.48 -13.29
CA SER A 139 -21.73 -14.44 -12.29
C SER A 139 -22.23 -15.04 -10.97
N PHE A 140 -21.71 -14.56 -9.86
CA PHE A 140 -22.18 -14.92 -8.51
C PHE A 140 -22.97 -13.78 -7.86
N GLY A 141 -23.02 -12.62 -8.53
CA GLY A 141 -23.74 -11.44 -8.08
C GLY A 141 -23.04 -10.70 -6.94
N GLU A 142 -23.82 -10.18 -5.98
CA GLU A 142 -23.22 -9.50 -4.83
C GLU A 142 -22.45 -10.49 -3.95
N ALA A 143 -21.33 -10.00 -3.38
CA ALA A 143 -20.56 -10.78 -2.43
C ALA A 143 -21.42 -11.18 -1.22
N LYS A 144 -21.29 -12.43 -0.79
CA LYS A 144 -22.06 -13.01 0.31
C LYS A 144 -21.14 -13.52 1.40
N THR A 145 -21.67 -13.62 2.63
CA THR A 145 -20.97 -14.25 3.76
C THR A 145 -21.25 -15.77 3.80
N LEU A 146 -20.45 -16.51 4.57
CA LEU A 146 -20.58 -17.97 4.69
C LEU A 146 -21.96 -18.43 5.22
N GLY A 147 -22.65 -17.58 5.96
CA GLY A 147 -23.99 -17.90 6.53
C GLY A 147 -25.15 -17.65 5.56
N ASP A 148 -24.88 -17.06 4.40
CA ASP A 148 -25.93 -16.76 3.42
C ASP A 148 -26.33 -18.05 2.68
N PRO A 149 -27.66 -18.41 2.62
CA PRO A 149 -28.15 -19.61 1.92
C PRO A 149 -27.83 -19.63 0.40
N GLU A 150 -27.58 -18.46 -0.18
CA GLU A 150 -27.23 -18.30 -1.60
C GLU A 150 -25.70 -18.23 -1.83
N PHE A 151 -24.88 -18.37 -0.78
CA PHE A 151 -23.43 -18.42 -0.92
C PHE A 151 -23.00 -19.57 -1.84
N GLY A 152 -22.15 -19.28 -2.82
CA GLY A 152 -21.63 -20.26 -3.78
C GLY A 152 -22.61 -20.69 -4.89
N LYS A 153 -23.83 -20.12 -4.93
CA LYS A 153 -24.76 -20.36 -6.03
C LYS A 153 -24.56 -19.32 -7.12
N PRO A 154 -24.39 -19.74 -8.38
CA PRO A 154 -24.32 -18.79 -9.49
C PRO A 154 -25.61 -17.96 -9.58
N ALA A 155 -25.46 -16.68 -9.93
CA ALA A 155 -26.56 -15.82 -10.34
C ALA A 155 -26.98 -16.16 -11.80
N VAL A 156 -27.89 -15.39 -12.35
CA VAL A 156 -28.29 -15.58 -13.75
C VAL A 156 -27.25 -14.93 -14.69
N GLY A 157 -26.67 -15.74 -15.57
CA GLY A 157 -25.71 -15.27 -16.59
C GLY A 157 -24.26 -15.33 -16.15
N ASP A 158 -23.43 -14.75 -16.99
CA ASP A 158 -21.98 -14.70 -16.84
C ASP A 158 -21.53 -13.27 -16.53
N ILE A 159 -20.28 -13.10 -16.07
CA ILE A 159 -19.64 -11.78 -16.00
C ILE A 159 -19.50 -11.16 -17.40
N ASP A 160 -19.30 -9.84 -17.48
CA ASP A 160 -19.22 -9.09 -18.74
C ASP A 160 -17.81 -9.08 -19.38
N GLY A 161 -17.00 -10.11 -19.10
CA GLY A 161 -15.61 -10.17 -19.51
C GLY A 161 -14.68 -9.50 -18.50
N ALA A 162 -13.55 -8.96 -18.97
CA ALA A 162 -12.55 -8.31 -18.14
C ALA A 162 -11.89 -7.12 -18.82
N VAL A 163 -11.14 -6.33 -18.03
CA VAL A 163 -10.16 -5.35 -18.52
C VAL A 163 -8.77 -5.84 -18.12
N PHE A 164 -7.89 -6.01 -19.08
CA PHE A 164 -6.51 -6.43 -18.89
C PHE A 164 -5.57 -5.24 -19.11
N PHE A 165 -4.70 -5.00 -18.15
CA PHE A 165 -3.59 -4.06 -18.21
C PHE A 165 -2.31 -4.84 -18.42
N PRO A 166 -1.57 -4.62 -19.54
CA PRO A 166 -0.31 -5.33 -19.80
C PRO A 166 0.82 -4.93 -18.84
N TYR A 167 0.66 -3.83 -18.14
CA TYR A 167 1.58 -3.30 -17.13
C TYR A 167 1.08 -3.56 -15.72
N GLY A 168 2.04 -3.77 -14.80
CA GLY A 168 1.75 -4.10 -13.41
C GLY A 168 2.05 -5.57 -13.10
N GLY A 169 1.75 -5.95 -11.87
CA GLY A 169 2.08 -7.26 -11.35
C GLY A 169 2.36 -7.23 -9.86
N TYR A 170 3.48 -7.82 -9.41
CA TYR A 170 3.79 -7.86 -7.98
C TYR A 170 5.28 -8.01 -7.69
N ILE A 171 5.69 -7.64 -6.48
CA ILE A 171 7.03 -7.90 -5.95
C ILE A 171 6.98 -9.20 -5.14
N SER A 172 7.87 -10.14 -5.44
CA SER A 172 7.89 -11.47 -4.80
C SER A 172 8.23 -11.45 -3.32
N ASP A 173 9.03 -10.46 -2.88
CA ASP A 173 9.50 -10.32 -1.50
C ASP A 173 9.51 -8.84 -1.11
N PRO A 174 8.43 -8.35 -0.47
CA PRO A 174 8.31 -6.95 -0.08
C PRO A 174 9.31 -6.54 1.00
N GLN A 175 9.67 -7.44 1.91
CA GLN A 175 10.69 -7.18 2.92
C GLN A 175 12.08 -7.04 2.30
N PHE A 176 12.43 -7.92 1.36
CA PHE A 176 13.69 -7.83 0.64
C PHE A 176 13.77 -6.57 -0.22
N ALA A 177 12.67 -6.14 -0.85
CA ALA A 177 12.60 -4.86 -1.55
C ALA A 177 12.91 -3.69 -0.60
N THR A 178 12.36 -3.72 0.62
CA THR A 178 12.63 -2.70 1.64
C THR A 178 14.10 -2.73 2.09
N ARG A 179 14.66 -3.92 2.27
CA ARG A 179 16.10 -4.07 2.55
C ARG A 179 16.98 -3.49 1.44
N ASN A 180 16.58 -3.65 0.17
CA ASN A 180 17.30 -3.02 -0.95
C ASN A 180 17.27 -1.49 -0.86
N ILE A 181 16.12 -0.87 -0.51
CA ILE A 181 16.06 0.58 -0.29
C ILE A 181 16.93 0.99 0.89
N GLN A 182 16.88 0.26 2.01
CA GLN A 182 17.74 0.55 3.17
C GLN A 182 19.21 0.56 2.77
N LEU A 183 19.69 -0.47 2.06
CA LEU A 183 21.08 -0.53 1.59
C LEU A 183 21.43 0.65 0.65
N ALA A 184 20.49 1.02 -0.23
CA ALA A 184 20.67 2.17 -1.10
C ALA A 184 20.76 3.48 -0.30
N ALA A 185 19.91 3.65 0.72
CA ALA A 185 19.92 4.81 1.61
C ALA A 185 21.22 4.90 2.43
N GLU A 186 21.66 3.76 2.99
CA GLU A 186 22.93 3.69 3.75
C GLU A 186 24.14 4.05 2.88
N ARG A 187 24.15 3.67 1.60
CA ARG A 187 25.22 4.05 0.65
C ARG A 187 25.32 5.56 0.43
N VAL A 188 24.23 6.30 0.58
CA VAL A 188 24.20 7.76 0.43
C VAL A 188 24.20 8.50 1.77
N GLY A 189 24.43 7.78 2.89
CA GLY A 189 24.69 8.37 4.20
C GLY A 189 23.54 8.31 5.21
N ALA A 190 22.36 7.77 4.83
CA ALA A 190 21.29 7.53 5.78
C ALA A 190 21.69 6.57 6.91
N LYS A 191 21.07 6.71 8.08
CA LYS A 191 21.24 5.82 9.22
C LYS A 191 19.94 5.14 9.57
N PHE A 192 20.04 3.92 10.12
CA PHE A 192 18.91 3.16 10.63
C PHE A 192 19.23 2.64 12.02
N ILE A 193 18.31 2.81 12.96
CA ILE A 193 18.37 2.21 14.30
C ILE A 193 17.09 1.41 14.53
N PHE A 194 17.27 0.13 14.79
CA PHE A 194 16.21 -0.83 15.03
C PHE A 194 16.07 -1.14 16.52
N ASN A 195 14.99 -1.86 16.90
CA ASN A 195 14.63 -2.15 18.29
C ASN A 195 14.54 -0.87 19.14
N SER A 196 14.07 0.23 18.53
CA SER A 196 14.07 1.56 19.12
C SER A 196 12.69 2.19 19.01
N ARG A 197 11.93 2.16 20.09
CA ARG A 197 10.59 2.75 20.18
C ARG A 197 10.69 4.22 20.55
N VAL A 198 10.00 5.07 19.81
CA VAL A 198 9.83 6.50 20.17
C VAL A 198 8.80 6.61 21.29
N LYS A 199 9.18 7.26 22.37
CA LYS A 199 8.38 7.48 23.57
C LYS A 199 7.70 8.85 23.59
N SER A 200 8.38 9.87 23.07
CA SER A 200 7.83 11.22 22.99
C SER A 200 8.46 12.02 21.86
N ILE A 201 7.73 13.04 21.42
CA ILE A 201 8.15 13.99 20.38
C ILE A 201 8.05 15.39 20.99
N PRO A 202 9.12 15.87 21.62
CA PRO A 202 9.10 17.16 22.31
C PRO A 202 9.00 18.31 21.29
N THR A 203 8.21 19.32 21.65
CA THR A 203 8.03 20.55 20.89
C THR A 203 8.47 21.76 21.71
N ILE A 204 9.11 22.72 21.06
CA ILE A 204 9.53 23.99 21.66
C ILE A 204 8.96 25.12 20.81
N ASN A 205 8.15 25.98 21.39
CA ASN A 205 7.50 27.10 20.71
C ASN A 205 6.72 26.69 19.44
N GLY A 206 6.04 25.54 19.48
CA GLY A 206 5.24 25.03 18.34
C GLY A 206 6.04 24.32 17.24
N LYS A 207 7.34 24.07 17.46
CA LYS A 207 8.23 23.35 16.54
C LYS A 207 8.71 22.05 17.17
N VAL A 208 8.88 21.00 16.39
CA VAL A 208 9.54 19.79 16.88
C VAL A 208 11.00 20.09 17.21
N SER A 209 11.53 19.39 18.21
CA SER A 209 12.96 19.48 18.57
C SER A 209 13.68 18.14 18.47
N GLY A 210 12.99 17.10 18.07
CA GLY A 210 13.52 15.75 17.91
C GLY A 210 12.60 14.70 18.54
N VAL A 211 13.17 13.60 18.98
CA VAL A 211 12.47 12.48 19.60
C VAL A 211 13.20 11.99 20.87
N THR A 212 12.44 11.39 21.78
CA THR A 212 13.01 10.66 22.92
C THR A 212 12.61 9.19 22.79
N LEU A 213 13.56 8.28 22.94
CA LEU A 213 13.33 6.85 22.90
C LEU A 213 12.93 6.29 24.27
N ASP A 214 12.43 5.05 24.31
CA ASP A 214 12.01 4.38 25.57
C ASP A 214 13.17 4.21 26.57
N ASP A 215 14.40 4.06 26.08
CA ASP A 215 15.61 3.97 26.91
C ASP A 215 16.11 5.31 27.44
N GLY A 216 15.43 6.39 27.11
CA GLY A 216 15.77 7.77 27.50
C GLY A 216 16.77 8.45 26.57
N THR A 217 17.19 7.82 25.47
CA THR A 217 18.04 8.46 24.46
C THR A 217 17.30 9.62 23.81
N ILE A 218 17.94 10.77 23.74
CA ILE A 218 17.42 11.98 23.08
C ILE A 218 18.13 12.13 21.73
N ILE A 219 17.34 12.33 20.67
CA ILE A 219 17.83 12.57 19.31
C ILE A 219 17.24 13.91 18.86
N GLU A 220 18.11 14.89 18.65
CA GLU A 220 17.71 16.22 18.21
C GLU A 220 17.49 16.26 16.71
N SER A 221 16.39 16.89 16.27
CA SER A 221 16.09 17.08 14.85
C SER A 221 15.09 18.22 14.66
N PRO A 222 15.30 19.11 13.68
CA PRO A 222 14.31 20.12 13.30
C PRO A 222 13.14 19.55 12.48
N VAL A 223 13.31 18.33 11.92
CA VAL A 223 12.28 17.67 11.11
C VAL A 223 12.05 16.24 11.61
N VAL A 224 10.80 15.92 11.91
CA VAL A 224 10.34 14.57 12.29
C VAL A 224 9.24 14.13 11.34
N ILE A 225 9.36 12.93 10.77
CA ILE A 225 8.38 12.38 9.82
C ILE A 225 7.77 11.12 10.42
N ASN A 226 6.45 11.12 10.57
CA ASN A 226 5.69 9.94 10.98
C ASN A 226 5.40 9.05 9.76
N VAL A 227 5.98 7.84 9.77
CA VAL A 227 5.78 6.79 8.76
C VAL A 227 5.57 5.45 9.47
N ALA A 228 4.91 5.48 10.62
CA ALA A 228 4.82 4.35 11.53
C ALA A 228 3.74 3.31 11.13
N GLY A 229 3.13 3.44 9.95
CA GLY A 229 2.10 2.52 9.46
C GLY A 229 0.94 2.42 10.45
N PRO A 230 0.51 1.21 10.87
CA PRO A 230 -0.64 1.04 11.76
C PRO A 230 -0.53 1.76 13.12
N HIS A 231 0.69 2.17 13.51
CA HIS A 231 0.94 2.95 14.73
C HIS A 231 0.88 4.47 14.50
N SER A 232 0.63 4.94 13.27
CA SER A 232 0.73 6.36 12.91
C SER A 232 -0.16 7.25 13.77
N ASN A 233 -1.37 6.82 14.09
CA ASN A 233 -2.25 7.59 14.97
C ASN A 233 -1.63 7.78 16.38
N LYS A 234 -1.03 6.72 16.94
CA LYS A 234 -0.34 6.82 18.25
C LYS A 234 0.82 7.81 18.21
N ILE A 235 1.57 7.83 17.11
CA ILE A 235 2.70 8.75 16.92
C ILE A 235 2.20 10.19 16.73
N ASN A 236 1.11 10.42 15.99
CA ASN A 236 0.50 11.75 15.85
C ASN A 236 0.05 12.30 17.21
N LEU A 237 -0.56 11.46 18.06
CA LEU A 237 -0.95 11.83 19.43
C LEU A 237 0.28 12.21 20.29
N LEU A 238 1.43 11.52 20.16
CA LEU A 238 2.66 11.87 20.88
C LEU A 238 3.21 13.26 20.50
N ALA A 239 2.97 13.68 19.27
CA ALA A 239 3.37 15.00 18.77
C ALA A 239 2.31 16.09 19.06
N GLY A 240 1.06 15.72 19.36
CA GLY A 240 -0.08 16.64 19.40
C GLY A 240 -0.50 17.13 18.01
N ALA A 241 -0.16 16.36 16.98
CA ALA A 241 -0.41 16.71 15.58
C ALA A 241 -1.85 16.39 15.12
N ASP A 242 -2.60 15.65 15.93
CA ASP A 242 -4.00 15.27 15.68
C ASP A 242 -5.01 16.41 15.87
N SER A 243 -4.58 17.53 16.45
CA SER A 243 -5.47 18.61 16.92
C SER A 243 -6.18 19.38 15.79
N ASP A 244 -5.65 19.37 14.55
CA ASP A 244 -6.25 20.04 13.40
C ASP A 244 -6.60 19.08 12.25
N MET A 245 -6.50 17.76 12.46
CA MET A 245 -6.73 16.77 11.42
C MET A 245 -8.23 16.52 11.20
N ASN A 246 -8.70 16.61 9.95
CA ASN A 246 -10.03 16.16 9.54
C ASN A 246 -10.01 14.67 9.14
N ILE A 247 -8.86 14.19 8.69
CA ILE A 247 -8.63 12.78 8.32
C ILE A 247 -7.68 12.17 9.33
N SER A 248 -8.04 11.02 9.88
CA SER A 248 -7.23 10.26 10.84
C SER A 248 -6.82 8.89 10.29
N THR A 249 -6.10 8.10 11.09
CA THR A 249 -5.76 6.73 10.72
C THR A 249 -6.18 5.75 11.81
N ARG A 250 -6.59 4.55 11.39
CA ARG A 250 -6.93 3.44 12.29
C ARG A 250 -6.31 2.15 11.79
N ALA A 251 -5.89 1.29 12.72
CA ALA A 251 -5.38 -0.02 12.37
C ALA A 251 -6.55 -0.99 12.10
N LEU A 252 -6.68 -1.43 10.85
CA LEU A 252 -7.65 -2.42 10.39
C LEU A 252 -6.97 -3.77 10.29
N ARG A 253 -7.50 -4.78 10.99
CA ARG A 253 -7.00 -6.15 10.92
C ARG A 253 -7.43 -6.78 9.60
N GLN A 254 -6.48 -7.41 8.90
CA GLN A 254 -6.70 -8.07 7.63
C GLN A 254 -6.06 -9.46 7.60
N GLU A 255 -6.67 -10.34 6.84
CA GLU A 255 -6.15 -11.68 6.56
C GLU A 255 -5.88 -11.86 5.08
N VAL A 256 -4.82 -12.59 4.75
CA VAL A 256 -4.52 -13.01 3.39
C VAL A 256 -4.34 -14.51 3.39
N ALA A 257 -5.12 -15.19 2.55
CA ALA A 257 -5.06 -16.64 2.41
C ALA A 257 -4.02 -17.06 1.37
N HIS A 258 -3.22 -18.08 1.68
CA HIS A 258 -2.38 -18.78 0.72
C HIS A 258 -2.97 -20.18 0.50
N VAL A 259 -3.49 -20.42 -0.69
CA VAL A 259 -4.12 -21.67 -1.07
C VAL A 259 -3.33 -22.29 -2.23
N ARG A 260 -3.07 -23.59 -2.16
CA ARG A 260 -2.39 -24.30 -3.25
C ARG A 260 -3.23 -24.27 -4.52
N ALA A 261 -2.60 -23.99 -5.65
CA ALA A 261 -3.27 -24.08 -6.95
C ALA A 261 -3.81 -25.49 -7.21
N PRO A 262 -4.85 -25.63 -8.04
CA PRO A 262 -5.39 -26.93 -8.41
C PRO A 262 -4.34 -27.91 -8.95
N ASP A 263 -4.53 -29.19 -8.71
CA ASP A 263 -3.60 -30.21 -9.22
C ASP A 263 -3.49 -30.16 -10.74
N GLY A 264 -2.25 -30.18 -11.24
CA GLY A 264 -1.93 -30.07 -12.65
C GLY A 264 -1.93 -28.65 -13.22
N VAL A 265 -2.26 -27.63 -12.43
CA VAL A 265 -2.20 -26.22 -12.83
C VAL A 265 -0.92 -25.59 -12.30
N ASP A 266 -0.05 -25.13 -13.19
CA ASP A 266 1.03 -24.19 -12.85
C ASP A 266 0.46 -22.77 -12.87
N TYR A 267 -0.01 -22.29 -11.70
CA TYR A 267 -0.66 -20.99 -11.60
C TYR A 267 0.29 -19.84 -11.98
N SER A 268 1.60 -20.01 -11.76
CA SER A 268 2.59 -19.00 -12.11
C SER A 268 2.76 -18.80 -13.62
N ALA A 269 2.45 -19.82 -14.43
CA ALA A 269 2.50 -19.72 -15.88
C ALA A 269 1.38 -18.87 -16.48
N PHE A 270 0.26 -18.73 -15.76
CA PHE A 270 -0.87 -17.89 -16.14
C PHE A 270 -0.79 -16.48 -15.51
N ALA A 271 0.29 -16.21 -14.83
CA ALA A 271 0.52 -15.10 -13.94
C ALA A 271 -0.14 -13.77 -14.37
N SER A 272 -1.12 -13.34 -13.59
CA SER A 272 -1.63 -11.95 -13.52
C SER A 272 -2.11 -11.69 -12.11
N VAL A 273 -2.11 -10.43 -11.72
CA VAL A 273 -2.87 -10.00 -10.55
C VAL A 273 -4.31 -9.84 -10.99
N ILE A 274 -5.25 -10.37 -10.24
CA ILE A 274 -6.68 -10.37 -10.61
C ILE A 274 -7.46 -9.68 -9.50
N SER A 275 -8.32 -8.73 -9.87
CA SER A 275 -9.38 -8.13 -9.06
C SER A 275 -10.72 -8.62 -9.55
N ASP A 276 -11.53 -9.18 -8.67
CA ASP A 276 -12.83 -9.77 -8.98
C ASP A 276 -13.90 -9.35 -7.98
N SER A 277 -14.57 -8.24 -8.29
CA SER A 277 -15.61 -7.69 -7.42
C SER A 277 -16.89 -8.53 -7.40
N ASP A 278 -17.10 -9.44 -8.37
CA ASP A 278 -18.25 -10.37 -8.38
C ASP A 278 -18.19 -11.35 -7.19
N ILE A 279 -16.99 -11.74 -6.81
CA ILE A 279 -16.72 -12.60 -5.65
C ILE A 279 -15.95 -11.87 -4.54
N ALA A 280 -15.70 -10.57 -4.71
CA ALA A 280 -15.03 -9.65 -3.77
C ALA A 280 -13.69 -10.14 -3.24
N VAL A 281 -12.83 -10.66 -4.12
CA VAL A 281 -11.45 -11.01 -3.80
C VAL A 281 -10.49 -10.55 -4.88
N TYR A 282 -9.27 -10.23 -4.45
CA TYR A 282 -8.14 -10.14 -5.37
C TYR A 282 -7.22 -11.33 -5.18
N SER A 283 -6.45 -11.66 -6.22
CA SER A 283 -5.49 -12.75 -6.15
C SER A 283 -4.24 -12.47 -6.98
N ARG A 284 -3.16 -13.17 -6.64
CA ARG A 284 -1.93 -13.24 -7.42
C ARG A 284 -1.21 -14.58 -7.21
N PRO A 285 -0.29 -14.93 -8.12
CA PRO A 285 0.60 -16.07 -7.88
C PRO A 285 1.50 -15.86 -6.65
N GLU A 286 1.77 -16.96 -5.92
CA GLU A 286 2.67 -16.99 -4.78
C GLU A 286 3.63 -18.18 -4.89
N ILE A 287 4.77 -18.08 -4.20
CA ILE A 287 5.83 -19.10 -4.20
C ILE A 287 5.25 -20.47 -3.85
N GLY A 288 5.77 -21.52 -4.48
CA GLY A 288 5.34 -22.91 -4.23
C GLY A 288 4.06 -23.31 -4.92
N ASN A 289 3.72 -22.62 -6.02
CA ASN A 289 2.48 -22.81 -6.77
C ASN A 289 1.24 -22.59 -5.90
N ASN A 290 1.28 -21.55 -5.09
CA ASN A 290 0.14 -21.09 -4.31
C ASN A 290 -0.54 -19.91 -4.99
N ILE A 291 -1.79 -19.68 -4.62
CA ILE A 291 -2.58 -18.49 -4.93
C ILE A 291 -2.66 -17.69 -3.64
N LEU A 292 -2.19 -16.45 -3.67
CA LEU A 292 -2.44 -15.48 -2.62
C LEU A 292 -3.80 -14.85 -2.88
N ILE A 293 -4.67 -14.82 -1.87
CA ILE A 293 -6.06 -14.36 -1.96
C ILE A 293 -6.31 -13.37 -0.82
N GLY A 294 -6.82 -12.18 -1.15
CA GLY A 294 -7.23 -11.17 -0.18
C GLY A 294 -8.62 -10.61 -0.49
N SER A 295 -9.25 -9.95 0.49
CA SER A 295 -10.56 -9.31 0.32
C SER A 295 -10.47 -8.00 -0.46
N GLU A 296 -11.50 -7.70 -1.25
CA GLU A 296 -11.75 -6.35 -1.80
C GLU A 296 -12.63 -5.51 -0.86
N ASP A 297 -12.82 -5.96 0.38
CA ASP A 297 -13.55 -5.29 1.46
C ASP A 297 -15.00 -4.90 1.06
N PRO A 298 -15.83 -5.88 0.61
CA PRO A 298 -17.23 -5.60 0.29
C PRO A 298 -18.02 -5.20 1.55
N GLU A 299 -19.10 -4.47 1.37
CA GLU A 299 -19.94 -3.97 2.49
C GLU A 299 -20.45 -5.07 3.45
N CYS A 300 -20.56 -6.32 2.98
CA CYS A 300 -21.00 -7.44 3.81
C CYS A 300 -19.91 -7.99 4.74
N ASP A 301 -18.65 -7.61 4.55
CA ASP A 301 -17.52 -8.04 5.39
C ASP A 301 -17.35 -7.09 6.57
N GLU A 302 -17.09 -7.64 7.75
CA GLU A 302 -16.87 -6.84 8.96
C GLU A 302 -15.47 -6.22 8.95
N HIS A 303 -15.38 -4.91 9.17
CA HIS A 303 -14.13 -4.21 9.40
C HIS A 303 -13.73 -4.25 10.88
N VAL A 304 -12.70 -5.03 11.22
CA VAL A 304 -12.22 -5.22 12.59
C VAL A 304 -11.07 -4.25 12.88
N PHE A 305 -11.38 -3.11 13.51
CA PHE A 305 -10.37 -2.15 13.98
C PHE A 305 -9.80 -2.59 15.32
N VAL A 306 -8.48 -2.48 15.48
CA VAL A 306 -7.77 -3.03 16.64
C VAL A 306 -6.70 -2.09 17.19
N ASP A 307 -6.20 -2.37 18.39
CA ASP A 307 -4.96 -1.77 18.89
C ASP A 307 -3.76 -2.43 18.17
N PRO A 308 -2.91 -1.65 17.47
CA PRO A 308 -1.78 -2.20 16.72
C PRO A 308 -0.72 -2.89 17.62
N ASP A 309 -0.69 -2.58 18.91
CA ASP A 309 0.20 -3.25 19.85
C ASP A 309 -0.39 -4.57 20.40
N ASN A 310 -1.72 -4.78 20.28
CA ASN A 310 -2.39 -5.95 20.87
C ASN A 310 -3.60 -6.39 20.05
N TYR A 311 -3.39 -7.31 19.11
CA TYR A 311 -4.47 -7.89 18.30
C TYR A 311 -4.26 -9.39 18.09
N ASP A 312 -5.35 -10.10 17.80
CA ASP A 312 -5.31 -11.53 17.50
C ASP A 312 -4.70 -11.78 16.12
N LYS A 313 -3.67 -12.62 16.09
CA LYS A 313 -2.95 -13.05 14.88
C LYS A 313 -3.39 -14.44 14.37
N SER A 314 -4.44 -15.00 14.95
CA SER A 314 -5.03 -16.25 14.48
C SER A 314 -5.93 -15.99 13.26
N PHE A 315 -6.01 -16.94 12.34
CA PHE A 315 -6.99 -16.89 11.25
C PHE A 315 -8.41 -17.04 11.80
N THR A 316 -9.35 -16.32 11.18
CA THR A 316 -10.77 -16.34 11.48
C THR A 316 -11.57 -16.85 10.28
N ASP A 317 -12.88 -16.72 10.34
CA ASP A 317 -13.77 -17.02 9.21
C ASP A 317 -13.48 -16.15 7.99
N GLN A 318 -12.81 -15.00 8.14
CA GLN A 318 -12.37 -14.15 7.03
C GLN A 318 -11.47 -14.93 6.07
N TRP A 319 -10.50 -15.69 6.57
CA TRP A 319 -9.63 -16.54 5.74
C TRP A 319 -10.45 -17.55 4.93
N THR A 320 -11.37 -18.25 5.61
CA THR A 320 -12.22 -19.28 4.99
C THR A 320 -13.12 -18.67 3.93
N LEU A 321 -13.73 -17.52 4.22
CA LEU A 321 -14.60 -16.80 3.32
C LEU A 321 -13.89 -16.40 2.03
N GLN A 322 -12.68 -15.80 2.12
CA GLN A 322 -11.87 -15.41 0.96
C GLN A 322 -11.49 -16.64 0.11
N ALA A 323 -11.04 -17.71 0.73
CA ALA A 323 -10.66 -18.94 0.03
C ALA A 323 -11.87 -19.59 -0.67
N GLN A 324 -13.03 -19.61 -0.03
CA GLN A 324 -14.26 -20.17 -0.62
C GLN A 324 -14.83 -19.26 -1.72
N ARG A 325 -14.75 -17.93 -1.59
CA ARG A 325 -15.09 -17.01 -2.67
C ARG A 325 -14.22 -17.27 -3.90
N MET A 326 -12.90 -17.45 -3.73
CA MET A 326 -12.02 -17.83 -4.84
C MET A 326 -12.36 -19.18 -5.43
N GLY A 327 -12.87 -20.14 -4.62
CA GLY A 327 -13.37 -21.42 -5.08
C GLY A 327 -14.56 -21.32 -6.02
N GLN A 328 -15.35 -20.24 -5.96
CA GLN A 328 -16.43 -19.99 -6.92
C GLN A 328 -15.85 -19.72 -8.31
N ARG A 329 -14.76 -18.95 -8.40
CA ARG A 329 -14.09 -18.65 -9.66
C ARG A 329 -13.17 -19.77 -10.16
N ILE A 330 -12.64 -20.59 -9.24
CA ILE A 330 -11.82 -21.77 -9.55
C ILE A 330 -12.48 -23.00 -8.90
N PRO A 331 -13.45 -23.66 -9.56
CA PRO A 331 -14.19 -24.77 -8.96
C PRO A 331 -13.33 -25.99 -8.55
N SER A 332 -12.16 -26.13 -9.17
CA SER A 332 -11.17 -27.18 -8.83
C SER A 332 -10.24 -26.81 -7.67
N LEU A 333 -10.42 -25.61 -7.05
CA LEU A 333 -9.58 -25.17 -5.93
C LEU A 333 -9.89 -25.99 -4.67
N GLY A 334 -8.92 -26.75 -4.20
CA GLY A 334 -9.02 -27.47 -2.94
C GLY A 334 -8.81 -26.54 -1.74
N ILE A 335 -9.83 -26.37 -0.89
CA ILE A 335 -9.69 -25.57 0.32
C ILE A 335 -9.05 -26.43 1.42
N PRO A 336 -7.84 -26.10 1.90
CA PRO A 336 -7.13 -26.92 2.87
C PRO A 336 -7.72 -26.76 4.28
N THR A 337 -7.68 -27.81 5.08
CA THR A 337 -8.06 -27.75 6.52
C THR A 337 -6.99 -27.04 7.36
N LYS A 338 -5.72 -27.05 6.93
CA LYS A 338 -4.64 -26.30 7.57
C LYS A 338 -4.53 -24.94 6.88
N LEU A 339 -4.89 -23.89 7.60
CA LEU A 339 -4.84 -22.52 7.09
C LEU A 339 -3.38 -22.06 6.93
N SER A 340 -3.11 -21.29 5.89
CA SER A 340 -1.81 -20.70 5.56
C SER A 340 -1.99 -19.29 5.01
N GLY A 341 -1.03 -18.42 5.25
CA GLY A 341 -1.08 -17.02 4.84
C GLY A 341 -0.56 -16.10 5.93
N CYS A 342 -1.13 -14.91 6.02
CA CYS A 342 -0.77 -13.95 7.06
C CYS A 342 -1.98 -13.21 7.63
N VAL A 343 -1.81 -12.73 8.86
CA VAL A 343 -2.71 -11.81 9.55
C VAL A 343 -1.89 -10.58 9.92
N ASP A 344 -2.29 -9.43 9.43
CA ASP A 344 -1.59 -8.16 9.73
C ASP A 344 -2.56 -6.97 9.65
N LEU A 345 -2.03 -5.76 9.70
CA LEU A 345 -2.79 -4.54 9.82
C LEU A 345 -2.62 -3.64 8.60
N TYR A 346 -3.74 -3.09 8.12
CA TYR A 346 -3.72 -1.88 7.30
C TYR A 346 -3.77 -0.65 8.20
N ASP A 347 -3.16 0.43 7.73
CA ASP A 347 -3.25 1.77 8.29
C ASP A 347 -4.27 2.55 7.46
N VAL A 348 -5.55 2.56 7.89
CA VAL A 348 -6.68 3.00 7.05
C VAL A 348 -7.14 4.40 7.45
N THR A 349 -7.32 5.28 6.47
CA THR A 349 -8.00 6.56 6.59
C THR A 349 -9.51 6.41 6.34
N GLU A 350 -10.29 7.44 6.66
CA GLU A 350 -11.74 7.45 6.45
C GLU A 350 -12.14 7.25 4.99
N ASP A 351 -11.32 7.74 4.04
CA ASP A 351 -11.55 7.66 2.59
C ASP A 351 -10.57 6.74 1.86
N TRP A 352 -9.78 5.96 2.58
CA TRP A 352 -8.76 5.04 2.02
C TRP A 352 -7.68 5.70 1.16
N ILE A 353 -7.61 7.04 1.18
CA ILE A 353 -6.58 7.84 0.51
C ILE A 353 -5.49 8.19 1.54
N PRO A 354 -4.19 8.07 1.23
CA PRO A 354 -3.14 8.34 2.20
C PRO A 354 -3.06 9.81 2.64
N ILE A 355 -2.37 10.04 3.74
CA ILE A 355 -1.96 11.36 4.19
C ILE A 355 -0.48 11.52 3.86
N TYR A 356 -0.16 12.44 2.95
CA TYR A 356 1.20 12.91 2.64
C TYR A 356 1.23 14.42 2.85
N ASP A 357 1.49 14.85 4.09
CA ASP A 357 1.27 16.23 4.50
C ASP A 357 2.23 16.67 5.61
N LYS A 358 2.28 17.96 5.84
CA LYS A 358 2.76 18.57 7.09
C LYS A 358 1.68 18.46 8.18
N SER A 359 1.99 18.88 9.40
CA SER A 359 1.01 19.07 10.49
C SER A 359 0.88 20.54 10.88
N CYS A 360 0.07 20.80 11.93
CA CYS A 360 0.04 22.10 12.62
C CYS A 360 1.32 22.37 13.43
N ILE A 361 2.11 21.33 13.72
CA ILE A 361 3.39 21.46 14.44
C ILE A 361 4.49 21.67 13.40
N GLU A 362 5.21 22.79 13.49
CA GLU A 362 6.30 23.10 12.56
C GLU A 362 7.40 22.04 12.63
N GLY A 363 7.83 21.57 11.46
CA GLY A 363 8.83 20.51 11.31
C GLY A 363 8.29 19.09 11.50
N TYR A 364 7.01 18.90 11.80
CA TYR A 364 6.40 17.56 11.84
C TYR A 364 5.60 17.25 10.58
N TYR A 365 5.93 16.13 9.94
CA TYR A 365 5.32 15.67 8.70
C TYR A 365 4.75 14.26 8.85
N MET A 366 3.84 13.89 7.96
CA MET A 366 3.13 12.61 7.97
C MET A 366 3.14 11.96 6.60
N ALA A 367 3.49 10.67 6.55
CA ALA A 367 3.30 9.81 5.39
C ALA A 367 2.65 8.51 5.89
N CYS A 368 1.35 8.54 6.12
CA CYS A 368 0.58 7.53 6.80
C CYS A 368 -0.78 7.30 6.12
N GLY A 369 -1.61 6.40 6.66
CA GLY A 369 -2.90 6.08 6.07
C GLY A 369 -2.77 5.34 4.75
N SER A 370 -1.84 4.39 4.66
CA SER A 370 -1.53 3.67 3.41
C SER A 370 -2.67 2.80 2.89
N SER A 371 -3.67 2.51 3.73
CA SER A 371 -4.93 1.80 3.42
C SER A 371 -4.72 0.51 2.61
N GLY A 372 -3.60 -0.21 2.88
CA GLY A 372 -3.25 -1.46 2.20
C GLY A 372 -2.85 -1.31 0.73
N ASN A 373 -2.76 -0.09 0.19
CA ASN A 373 -2.61 0.11 -1.26
C ASN A 373 -1.41 0.97 -1.69
N GLN A 374 -0.52 1.40 -0.78
CA GLN A 374 0.56 2.35 -1.09
C GLN A 374 1.96 1.74 -1.27
N PHE A 375 2.13 0.41 -1.16
CA PHE A 375 3.44 -0.23 -1.36
C PHE A 375 4.10 0.20 -2.68
N LYS A 376 3.37 0.12 -3.79
CA LYS A 376 3.86 0.49 -5.13
C LYS A 376 4.22 1.96 -5.27
N ASN A 377 3.59 2.82 -4.48
CA ASN A 377 3.77 4.26 -4.53
C ASN A 377 4.97 4.74 -3.70
N ALA A 378 5.66 3.85 -2.95
CA ALA A 378 6.72 4.24 -2.04
C ALA A 378 7.81 5.14 -2.67
N PRO A 379 8.34 4.88 -3.89
CA PRO A 379 9.30 5.80 -4.52
C PRO A 379 8.72 7.18 -4.83
N VAL A 380 7.49 7.22 -5.33
CA VAL A 380 6.80 8.47 -5.71
C VAL A 380 6.45 9.27 -4.48
N ALA A 381 5.87 8.62 -3.46
CA ALA A 381 5.54 9.23 -2.18
C ALA A 381 6.78 9.83 -1.50
N ALA A 382 7.92 9.10 -1.54
CA ALA A 382 9.16 9.57 -0.97
C ALA A 382 9.69 10.84 -1.63
N LYS A 383 9.66 10.90 -2.95
CA LYS A 383 10.06 12.10 -3.71
C LYS A 383 9.11 13.26 -3.46
N ALA A 384 7.81 13.01 -3.46
CA ALA A 384 6.80 14.02 -3.16
C ALA A 384 6.96 14.58 -1.74
N MET A 385 7.20 13.72 -0.74
CA MET A 385 7.45 14.14 0.64
C MET A 385 8.74 14.94 0.77
N ALA A 386 9.82 14.54 0.10
CA ALA A 386 11.07 15.29 0.11
C ALA A 386 10.89 16.70 -0.47
N GLN A 387 10.14 16.83 -1.56
CA GLN A 387 9.82 18.14 -2.16
C GLN A 387 8.85 18.96 -1.31
N LEU A 388 7.88 18.31 -0.64
CA LEU A 388 6.96 18.96 0.29
C LEU A 388 7.70 19.58 1.49
N ILE A 389 8.66 18.87 2.06
CA ILE A 389 9.50 19.38 3.15
C ILE A 389 10.28 20.60 2.69
N GLU A 390 10.96 20.53 1.55
CA GLU A 390 11.68 21.65 0.97
C GLU A 390 10.76 22.85 0.69
N TYR A 391 9.57 22.59 0.15
CA TYR A 391 8.55 23.62 -0.11
C TYR A 391 8.12 24.34 1.19
N CYS A 392 7.84 23.60 2.25
CA CYS A 392 7.49 24.19 3.54
C CYS A 392 8.65 24.94 4.20
N GLU A 393 9.87 24.40 4.13
CA GLU A 393 11.08 25.05 4.68
C GLU A 393 11.44 26.34 3.94
N SER A 394 11.06 26.48 2.65
CA SER A 394 11.20 27.73 1.90
C SER A 394 10.26 28.85 2.40
N GLY A 395 9.36 28.55 3.34
CA GLY A 395 8.39 29.47 3.89
C GLY A 395 7.03 29.46 3.17
N ALA A 396 6.82 28.53 2.23
CA ALA A 396 5.55 28.38 1.55
C ALA A 396 4.48 27.79 2.49
N ASN A 397 3.25 28.22 2.33
CA ASN A 397 2.11 27.76 3.13
C ASN A 397 1.32 26.69 2.38
N HIS A 398 1.69 25.43 2.58
CA HIS A 398 1.07 24.28 1.94
C HIS A 398 -0.45 24.16 2.20
N ASP A 399 -0.95 24.60 3.37
CA ASP A 399 -2.37 24.54 3.69
C ASP A 399 -3.20 25.53 2.85
N LYS A 400 -2.58 26.63 2.36
CA LYS A 400 -3.24 27.65 1.55
C LYS A 400 -2.95 27.53 0.07
N ASP A 401 -1.73 27.12 -0.25
CA ASP A 401 -1.21 26.94 -1.60
C ASP A 401 -0.49 25.59 -1.67
N PRO A 402 -1.24 24.51 -1.92
CA PRO A 402 -0.67 23.16 -1.93
C PRO A 402 0.38 22.97 -3.02
N LEU A 403 1.47 22.29 -2.65
CA LEU A 403 2.53 21.90 -3.58
C LEU A 403 1.94 21.21 -4.81
N GLN A 404 2.34 21.68 -5.98
CA GLN A 404 2.07 21.04 -7.27
C GLN A 404 3.25 20.13 -7.61
N TYR A 405 3.06 18.83 -7.45
CA TYR A 405 4.11 17.82 -7.64
C TYR A 405 4.06 17.24 -9.05
N GLN A 406 5.11 17.50 -9.86
CA GLN A 406 5.25 16.92 -11.19
C GLN A 406 5.73 15.47 -11.09
N LEU A 407 4.97 14.51 -11.63
CA LEU A 407 5.39 13.11 -11.78
C LEU A 407 6.56 12.99 -12.77
N ASN A 408 7.39 11.96 -12.61
CA ASN A 408 8.61 11.82 -13.41
C ASN A 408 8.37 11.10 -14.75
N SER A 409 7.55 10.07 -14.76
CA SER A 409 7.33 9.21 -15.93
C SER A 409 5.96 9.38 -16.54
N VAL A 410 5.09 10.15 -15.90
CA VAL A 410 3.70 10.41 -16.35
C VAL A 410 3.52 11.91 -16.49
N GLU A 411 2.96 12.36 -17.62
CA GLU A 411 2.68 13.78 -17.85
C GLU A 411 1.44 14.22 -17.04
N HIS A 412 1.62 14.28 -15.72
CA HIS A 412 0.59 14.69 -14.79
C HIS A 412 1.20 15.43 -13.59
N ILE A 413 0.50 16.47 -13.14
CA ILE A 413 0.85 17.23 -11.93
C ILE A 413 -0.16 16.87 -10.85
N ILE A 414 0.33 16.38 -9.73
CA ILE A 414 -0.49 16.10 -8.55
C ILE A 414 -0.58 17.35 -7.69
N ASN A 415 -1.81 17.75 -7.39
CA ASN A 415 -2.05 18.70 -6.30
C ASN A 415 -1.94 17.96 -4.97
N MET A 416 -0.85 18.19 -4.22
CA MET A 416 -0.62 17.51 -2.94
C MET A 416 -1.68 17.81 -1.87
N GLY A 417 -2.52 18.82 -2.06
CA GLY A 417 -3.71 19.06 -1.25
C GLY A 417 -4.71 17.89 -1.25
N THR A 418 -4.70 17.05 -2.29
CA THR A 418 -5.48 15.79 -2.34
C THR A 418 -5.12 14.84 -1.18
N PHE A 419 -3.89 14.91 -0.69
CA PHE A 419 -3.37 14.07 0.39
C PHE A 419 -3.27 14.81 1.74
N SER A 420 -3.89 16.00 1.83
CA SER A 420 -3.84 16.82 3.03
C SER A 420 -4.64 16.20 4.18
N ARG A 421 -4.14 16.36 5.41
CA ARG A 421 -4.86 16.04 6.64
C ARG A 421 -6.13 16.89 6.84
N LEU A 422 -6.18 18.06 6.18
CA LEU A 422 -7.29 19.02 6.27
C LEU A 422 -8.39 18.77 5.22
N ARG A 423 -8.21 17.81 4.32
CA ARG A 423 -9.22 17.49 3.33
C ARG A 423 -10.51 17.00 3.98
N GLU A 424 -11.62 17.19 3.30
CA GLU A 424 -12.84 16.47 3.60
C GLU A 424 -12.74 15.03 3.08
N VAL A 425 -13.52 14.11 3.67
CA VAL A 425 -13.62 12.72 3.20
C VAL A 425 -14.02 12.72 1.72
N ASN A 426 -13.17 12.14 0.88
CA ASN A 426 -13.40 12.10 -0.56
C ASN A 426 -14.49 11.07 -0.90
N GLN A 427 -15.69 11.56 -1.25
CA GLN A 427 -16.84 10.74 -1.61
C GLN A 427 -16.66 9.98 -2.94
N ASP A 428 -15.65 10.32 -3.71
CA ASP A 428 -15.30 9.62 -4.95
C ASP A 428 -14.42 8.39 -4.74
N SER A 429 -13.92 8.16 -3.52
CA SER A 429 -13.18 6.98 -3.14
C SER A 429 -14.04 5.71 -3.23
N SER A 430 -13.39 4.57 -3.45
CA SER A 430 -14.05 3.26 -3.38
C SER A 430 -14.32 2.78 -1.96
N PHE A 431 -13.79 3.46 -0.94
CA PHE A 431 -13.82 3.05 0.47
C PHE A 431 -13.30 1.61 0.69
N SER A 432 -12.33 1.18 -0.12
CA SER A 432 -11.72 -0.15 -0.10
C SER A 432 -10.25 -0.07 -0.51
N VAL A 433 -9.57 -1.21 -0.57
CA VAL A 433 -8.17 -1.29 -1.07
C VAL A 433 -8.00 -0.75 -2.50
N LEU A 434 -9.09 -0.47 -3.21
CA LEU A 434 -9.07 0.17 -4.53
C LEU A 434 -8.91 1.70 -4.46
N GLY A 435 -8.85 2.29 -3.28
CA GLY A 435 -8.52 3.70 -2.99
C GLY A 435 -9.63 4.68 -3.25
#